data_362a4d7ff7d79e2d80fdf2be283c2c6f
#
_entry.id   362a4d7ff7d79e2d80fdf2be283c2c6f
#
_cell.length_a   1.000
_cell.length_b   1.000
_cell.length_c   1.000
_cell.angle_alpha   90.00
_cell.angle_beta   90.00
_cell.angle_gamma   90.00
#
_symmetry.space_group_name_H-M   'P 1'
#
loop_
_entity.id
_entity.type
_entity.pdbx_description
1 polymer ?
#
loop_
_entity_poly.entity_id
_entity_poly.type
_entity_poly.pdbx_seq_one_letter_code
_entity_poly.pdbx_strand_id
1 'polypeptide(L)'
;MVKIGSPLTKVAKKALLCGSGELGKEVAIELQRYGVEVIALDRYENAPAMQVAHRSYVLSMLDGARLREIIEKEKPDMIIPEVEAIATPTLVELEKEGYNVIPTANATFLTMNRKGIRQLAHEKLGLPTSNYRFAATREEFDAAIKEIGTPCVVKPIMSSSGHGQSVCKTPA
;
A
#
# COMPACT_ATOMS: atom_id res chain seq x y z
N MET A 1 20.59 -19.05 12.96
CA MET A 1 20.16 -18.19 14.07
C MET A 1 20.03 -16.78 13.52
N VAL A 2 18.84 -16.17 13.56
CA VAL A 2 18.65 -14.77 13.18
C VAL A 2 19.22 -13.90 14.29
N LYS A 3 20.19 -13.04 13.94
CA LYS A 3 20.71 -12.05 14.89
C LYS A 3 19.89 -10.77 14.75
N ILE A 4 19.19 -10.37 15.79
CA ILE A 4 18.53 -9.07 15.91
C ILE A 4 19.47 -8.21 16.76
N GLY A 5 20.01 -7.14 16.14
CA GLY A 5 20.86 -6.20 16.84
C GLY A 5 20.05 -5.16 17.62
N SER A 6 20.68 -4.41 18.48
CA SER A 6 20.02 -3.27 19.16
C SER A 6 19.79 -2.13 18.18
N PRO A 7 18.63 -1.45 18.24
CA PRO A 7 18.37 -0.25 17.44
C PRO A 7 19.48 0.78 17.56
N LEU A 8 19.68 1.58 16.52
CA LEU A 8 20.70 2.64 16.41
C LEU A 8 22.15 2.15 16.46
N THR A 9 22.37 0.86 16.25
CA THR A 9 23.72 0.27 16.11
C THR A 9 23.97 -0.25 14.68
N LYS A 10 25.22 -0.53 14.37
CA LYS A 10 25.62 -1.05 13.05
C LYS A 10 25.04 -2.43 12.73
N VAL A 11 24.56 -3.16 13.73
CA VAL A 11 24.00 -4.51 13.60
C VAL A 11 22.47 -4.53 13.76
N ALA A 12 21.85 -3.35 13.88
CA ALA A 12 20.40 -3.25 13.98
C ALA A 12 19.70 -3.85 12.76
N LYS A 13 18.62 -4.59 12.99
CA LYS A 13 17.64 -4.91 11.96
C LYS A 13 16.70 -3.73 11.81
N LYS A 14 16.47 -3.29 10.57
CA LYS A 14 15.73 -2.07 10.26
C LYS A 14 14.46 -2.37 9.49
N ALA A 15 13.35 -1.79 9.91
CA ALA A 15 12.09 -1.76 9.18
C ALA A 15 11.76 -0.34 8.75
N LEU A 16 11.38 -0.15 7.49
CA LEU A 16 10.93 1.12 6.94
C LEU A 16 9.44 1.01 6.63
N LEU A 17 8.63 1.82 7.30
CA LEU A 17 7.19 1.91 7.11
C LEU A 17 6.86 2.94 6.04
N CYS A 18 6.21 2.53 4.96
CA CYS A 18 5.62 3.42 3.97
C CYS A 18 4.17 3.69 4.34
N GLY A 19 3.95 4.67 5.18
CA GLY A 19 2.72 5.02 5.88
C GLY A 19 2.95 5.03 7.39
N SER A 20 2.48 6.06 8.05
CA SER A 20 2.73 6.29 9.47
C SER A 20 1.45 6.64 10.22
N GLY A 21 0.31 6.08 9.77
CA GLY A 21 -0.98 6.23 10.42
C GLY A 21 -1.08 5.49 11.76
N GLU A 22 -2.28 5.36 12.28
CA GLU A 22 -2.51 4.71 13.58
C GLU A 22 -2.12 3.21 13.53
N LEU A 23 -2.46 2.52 12.45
CA LEU A 23 -2.02 1.13 12.27
C LEU A 23 -0.50 1.03 12.15
N GLY A 24 0.12 1.93 11.40
CA GLY A 24 1.58 2.03 11.30
C GLY A 24 2.25 2.24 12.66
N LYS A 25 1.61 2.99 13.57
CA LYS A 25 2.09 3.17 14.94
C LYS A 25 2.09 1.87 15.73
N GLU A 26 1.02 1.08 15.65
CA GLU A 26 0.95 -0.22 16.33
C GLU A 26 2.01 -1.19 15.78
N VAL A 27 2.19 -1.21 14.45
CA VAL A 27 3.26 -2.00 13.80
C VAL A 27 4.63 -1.54 14.28
N ALA A 28 4.88 -0.24 14.38
CA ALA A 28 6.14 0.31 14.88
C ALA A 28 6.44 -0.13 16.32
N ILE A 29 5.44 -0.03 17.21
CA ILE A 29 5.56 -0.43 18.61
C ILE A 29 5.88 -1.93 18.70
N GLU A 30 5.18 -2.77 17.94
CA GLU A 30 5.41 -4.21 17.98
C GLU A 30 6.78 -4.59 17.44
N LEU A 31 7.23 -3.98 16.34
CA LEU A 31 8.59 -4.19 15.82
C LEU A 31 9.67 -3.80 16.85
N GLN A 32 9.46 -2.72 17.58
CA GLN A 32 10.38 -2.29 18.64
C GLN A 32 10.45 -3.27 19.80
N ARG A 33 9.35 -3.95 20.15
CA ARG A 33 9.34 -5.03 21.16
C ARG A 33 10.26 -6.18 20.78
N TYR A 34 10.44 -6.41 19.48
CA TYR A 34 11.41 -7.40 18.97
C TYR A 34 12.82 -6.82 18.75
N GLY A 35 13.08 -5.59 19.17
CA GLY A 35 14.38 -4.95 19.01
C GLY A 35 14.70 -4.48 17.58
N VAL A 36 13.68 -4.29 16.74
CA VAL A 36 13.84 -3.78 15.37
C VAL A 36 13.88 -2.26 15.38
N GLU A 37 14.81 -1.69 14.63
CA GLU A 37 14.89 -0.26 14.40
C GLU A 37 13.84 0.16 13.37
N VAL A 38 12.97 1.11 13.72
CA VAL A 38 11.86 1.53 12.87
C VAL A 38 12.12 2.92 12.29
N ILE A 39 11.90 3.02 10.98
CA ILE A 39 11.94 4.26 10.20
C ILE A 39 10.55 4.50 9.63
N ALA A 40 9.96 5.65 9.91
CA ALA A 40 8.58 5.97 9.55
C ALA A 40 8.51 7.04 8.45
N LEU A 41 7.76 6.79 7.38
CA LEU A 41 7.54 7.73 6.28
C LEU A 41 6.08 8.13 6.21
N ASP A 42 5.81 9.42 6.01
CA ASP A 42 4.45 9.91 5.68
C ASP A 42 4.54 11.26 4.93
N ARG A 43 3.40 11.70 4.38
CA ARG A 43 3.28 12.98 3.65
C ARG A 43 3.20 14.21 4.55
N TYR A 44 3.01 14.03 5.85
CA TYR A 44 2.87 15.12 6.83
C TYR A 44 3.69 14.83 8.09
N GLU A 45 4.05 15.89 8.77
CA GLU A 45 4.83 15.83 10.01
C GLU A 45 4.02 15.26 11.17
N ASN A 46 4.72 14.66 12.14
CA ASN A 46 4.13 14.14 13.37
C ASN A 46 3.01 13.10 13.16
N ALA A 47 3.03 12.39 12.04
CA ALA A 47 2.14 11.25 11.84
C ALA A 47 2.27 10.25 13.01
N PRO A 48 1.21 9.50 13.36
CA PRO A 48 1.18 8.67 14.57
C PRO A 48 2.39 7.76 14.77
N ALA A 49 2.84 7.04 13.74
CA ALA A 49 4.02 6.18 13.85
C ALA A 49 5.34 6.96 13.98
N MET A 50 5.43 8.18 13.43
CA MET A 50 6.62 9.03 13.58
C MET A 50 6.90 9.40 15.03
N GLN A 51 5.86 9.47 15.87
CA GLN A 51 5.96 9.81 17.28
C GLN A 51 6.69 8.74 18.10
N VAL A 52 6.74 7.51 17.60
CA VAL A 52 7.38 6.37 18.29
C VAL A 52 8.55 5.77 17.51
N ALA A 53 8.72 6.08 16.23
CA ALA A 53 9.80 5.58 15.39
C ALA A 53 11.18 6.13 15.84
N HIS A 54 12.25 5.41 15.52
CA HIS A 54 13.61 5.86 15.77
C HIS A 54 14.05 7.01 14.86
N ARG A 55 13.53 7.03 13.63
CA ARG A 55 13.70 8.11 12.64
C ARG A 55 12.44 8.26 11.80
N SER A 56 12.27 9.44 11.24
CA SER A 56 11.15 9.71 10.33
C SER A 56 11.55 10.62 9.19
N TYR A 57 10.81 10.52 8.08
CA TYR A 57 10.94 11.36 6.90
C TYR A 57 9.57 11.80 6.39
N VAL A 58 9.46 13.07 6.05
CA VAL A 58 8.25 13.63 5.43
C VAL A 58 8.46 13.72 3.92
N LEU A 59 7.64 12.99 3.17
CA LEU A 59 7.66 13.00 1.70
C LEU A 59 6.33 12.50 1.15
N SER A 60 6.02 12.87 -0.09
CA SER A 60 4.99 12.18 -0.85
C SER A 60 5.53 10.81 -1.27
N MET A 61 4.97 9.73 -0.75
CA MET A 61 5.37 8.37 -1.14
C MET A 61 4.95 8.00 -2.56
N LEU A 62 4.18 8.86 -3.25
CA LEU A 62 3.93 8.78 -4.69
C LEU A 62 5.14 9.29 -5.50
N ASP A 63 6.08 10.02 -4.89
CA ASP A 63 7.36 10.39 -5.48
C ASP A 63 8.33 9.20 -5.37
N GLY A 64 8.36 8.37 -6.40
CA GLY A 64 9.20 7.18 -6.44
C GLY A 64 10.69 7.46 -6.35
N ALA A 65 11.16 8.59 -6.90
CA ALA A 65 12.58 8.97 -6.84
C ALA A 65 12.98 9.30 -5.39
N ARG A 66 12.17 10.09 -4.70
CA ARG A 66 12.42 10.45 -3.31
C ARG A 66 12.30 9.26 -2.37
N LEU A 67 11.32 8.38 -2.63
CA LEU A 67 11.16 7.14 -1.88
C LEU A 67 12.40 6.24 -2.02
N ARG A 68 12.89 6.06 -3.24
CA ARG A 68 14.11 5.30 -3.53
C ARG A 68 15.33 5.89 -2.80
N GLU A 69 15.54 7.20 -2.89
CA GLU A 69 16.66 7.89 -2.21
C GLU A 69 16.71 7.56 -0.71
N ILE A 70 15.55 7.59 -0.04
CA ILE A 70 15.49 7.31 1.40
C ILE A 70 15.75 5.83 1.67
N ILE A 71 15.19 4.92 0.87
CA ILE A 71 15.40 3.48 1.03
C ILE A 71 16.88 3.13 0.84
N GLU A 72 17.54 3.68 -0.19
CA GLU A 72 18.96 3.46 -0.44
C GLU A 72 19.87 4.06 0.65
N LYS A 73 19.48 5.20 1.20
CA LYS A 73 20.18 5.84 2.33
C LYS A 73 20.08 5.01 3.60
N GLU A 74 18.88 4.56 3.96
CA GLU A 74 18.61 3.86 5.21
C GLU A 74 18.98 2.38 5.14
N LYS A 75 18.93 1.77 3.96
CA LYS A 75 19.22 0.34 3.72
C LYS A 75 18.45 -0.56 4.69
N PRO A 76 17.11 -0.49 4.70
CA PRO A 76 16.31 -1.29 5.60
C PRO A 76 16.39 -2.79 5.26
N ASP A 77 16.28 -3.64 6.27
CA ASP A 77 16.17 -5.10 6.08
C ASP A 77 14.76 -5.50 5.60
N MET A 78 13.77 -4.65 5.84
CA MET A 78 12.39 -4.84 5.37
C MET A 78 11.70 -3.50 5.10
N ILE A 79 10.92 -3.46 4.02
CA ILE A 79 10.08 -2.32 3.63
C ILE A 79 8.63 -2.77 3.78
N ILE A 80 7.84 -2.01 4.51
CA ILE A 80 6.45 -2.35 4.85
C ILE A 80 5.51 -1.29 4.27
N PRO A 81 4.86 -1.57 3.11
CA PRO A 81 3.78 -0.74 2.60
C PRO A 81 2.56 -0.80 3.54
N GLU A 82 2.12 0.34 4.05
CA GLU A 82 0.99 0.42 4.99
C GLU A 82 -0.20 1.19 4.41
N VAL A 83 0.07 2.18 3.55
CA VAL A 83 -0.98 2.98 2.90
C VAL A 83 -1.05 2.70 1.41
N GLU A 84 -2.16 3.12 0.77
CA GLU A 84 -2.37 2.92 -0.68
C GLU A 84 -1.62 3.93 -1.54
N ALA A 85 -1.30 5.12 -1.02
CA ALA A 85 -0.66 6.20 -1.75
C ALA A 85 0.86 6.04 -1.82
N ILE A 86 1.33 4.98 -2.48
CA ILE A 86 2.75 4.64 -2.64
C ILE A 86 3.09 4.44 -4.12
N ALA A 87 4.30 4.83 -4.53
CA ALA A 87 4.87 4.55 -5.84
C ALA A 87 5.23 3.04 -5.94
N THR A 88 4.21 2.19 -6.05
CA THR A 88 4.40 0.72 -6.10
C THR A 88 5.29 0.24 -7.24
N PRO A 89 5.34 0.88 -8.43
CA PRO A 89 6.34 0.52 -9.44
C PRO A 89 7.78 0.61 -8.93
N THR A 90 8.10 1.65 -8.14
CA THR A 90 9.43 1.81 -7.52
C THR A 90 9.72 0.67 -6.54
N LEU A 91 8.74 0.24 -5.76
CA LEU A 91 8.90 -0.91 -4.86
C LEU A 91 9.15 -2.21 -5.63
N VAL A 92 8.50 -2.41 -6.79
CA VAL A 92 8.72 -3.57 -7.66
C VAL A 92 10.15 -3.58 -8.22
N GLU A 93 10.70 -2.42 -8.57
CA GLU A 93 12.10 -2.31 -9.01
C GLU A 93 13.07 -2.63 -7.87
N LEU A 94 12.87 -2.03 -6.70
CA LEU A 94 13.69 -2.25 -5.51
C LEU A 94 13.66 -3.73 -5.06
N GLU A 95 12.51 -4.40 -5.15
CA GLU A 95 12.39 -5.83 -4.83
C GLU A 95 13.24 -6.68 -5.80
N LYS A 96 13.26 -6.35 -7.10
CA LYS A 96 14.15 -7.00 -8.09
C LYS A 96 15.64 -6.76 -7.81
N GLU A 97 15.97 -5.63 -7.21
CA GLU A 97 17.34 -5.27 -6.79
C GLU A 97 17.74 -5.95 -5.46
N GLY A 98 16.83 -6.71 -4.84
CA GLY A 98 17.12 -7.50 -3.63
C GLY A 98 16.61 -6.89 -2.31
N TYR A 99 15.88 -5.79 -2.35
CA TYR A 99 15.19 -5.27 -1.16
C TYR A 99 14.01 -6.17 -0.78
N ASN A 100 13.82 -6.38 0.51
CA ASN A 100 12.75 -7.22 1.04
C ASN A 100 11.49 -6.37 1.31
N VAL A 101 10.49 -6.48 0.45
CA VAL A 101 9.20 -5.78 0.57
C VAL A 101 8.16 -6.74 1.13
N ILE A 102 7.45 -6.36 2.20
CA ILE A 102 6.50 -7.20 2.93
C ILE A 102 5.18 -6.45 3.16
N PRO A 103 4.06 -6.89 2.56
CA PRO A 103 3.94 -7.98 1.57
C PRO A 103 4.71 -7.66 0.28
N THR A 104 4.92 -8.65 -0.58
CA THR A 104 5.71 -8.44 -1.81
C THR A 104 5.22 -7.22 -2.60
N ALA A 105 6.14 -6.54 -3.28
CA ALA A 105 5.79 -5.34 -4.05
C ALA A 105 4.70 -5.62 -5.10
N ASN A 106 4.71 -6.81 -5.71
CA ASN A 106 3.66 -7.22 -6.64
C ASN A 106 2.30 -7.44 -5.95
N ALA A 107 2.26 -8.03 -4.76
CA ALA A 107 1.02 -8.17 -3.99
C ALA A 107 0.46 -6.78 -3.61
N THR A 108 1.32 -5.88 -3.15
CA THR A 108 0.98 -4.49 -2.85
C THR A 108 0.39 -3.78 -4.08
N PHE A 109 1.07 -3.87 -5.24
CA PHE A 109 0.61 -3.29 -6.49
C PHE A 109 -0.78 -3.81 -6.91
N LEU A 110 -1.00 -5.12 -6.83
CA LEU A 110 -2.27 -5.75 -7.21
C LEU A 110 -3.42 -5.37 -6.27
N THR A 111 -3.19 -5.35 -4.97
CA THR A 111 -4.24 -5.06 -3.99
C THR A 111 -4.68 -3.59 -4.02
N MET A 112 -3.80 -2.68 -4.41
CA MET A 112 -4.12 -1.26 -4.59
C MET A 112 -4.92 -0.97 -5.86
N ASN A 113 -4.91 -1.88 -6.84
CA ASN A 113 -5.57 -1.71 -8.12
C ASN A 113 -6.80 -2.62 -8.20
N ARG A 114 -8.01 -2.04 -8.08
CA ARG A 114 -9.27 -2.82 -8.15
C ARG A 114 -9.44 -3.60 -9.44
N LYS A 115 -8.96 -3.07 -10.57
CA LYS A 115 -8.98 -3.79 -11.84
C LYS A 115 -8.06 -5.00 -11.79
N GLY A 116 -6.81 -4.79 -11.38
CA GLY A 116 -5.81 -5.85 -11.30
C GLY A 116 -6.22 -6.99 -10.38
N ILE A 117 -6.68 -6.68 -9.16
CA ILE A 117 -7.08 -7.72 -8.20
C ILE A 117 -8.36 -8.46 -8.64
N ARG A 118 -9.33 -7.79 -9.30
CA ARG A 118 -10.53 -8.42 -9.83
C ARG A 118 -10.20 -9.38 -10.97
N GLN A 119 -9.37 -8.95 -11.90
CA GLN A 119 -8.93 -9.79 -13.01
C GLN A 119 -8.12 -10.99 -12.51
N LEU A 120 -7.22 -10.78 -11.55
CA LEU A 120 -6.50 -11.89 -10.94
C LEU A 120 -7.46 -12.89 -10.29
N ALA A 121 -8.37 -12.43 -9.43
CA ALA A 121 -9.27 -13.31 -8.70
C ALA A 121 -10.24 -14.06 -9.63
N HIS A 122 -10.92 -13.34 -10.51
CA HIS A 122 -11.97 -13.93 -11.35
C HIS A 122 -11.43 -14.61 -12.60
N GLU A 123 -10.62 -13.90 -13.40
CA GLU A 123 -10.22 -14.37 -14.73
C GLU A 123 -9.07 -15.39 -14.68
N LYS A 124 -8.10 -15.21 -13.73
CA LYS A 124 -6.93 -16.09 -13.64
C LYS A 124 -7.07 -17.21 -12.61
N LEU A 125 -7.69 -16.93 -11.45
CA LEU A 125 -7.79 -17.89 -10.36
C LEU A 125 -9.16 -18.57 -10.28
N GLY A 126 -10.16 -18.12 -11.06
CA GLY A 126 -11.51 -18.69 -11.07
C GLY A 126 -12.25 -18.55 -9.74
N LEU A 127 -11.85 -17.59 -8.90
CA LEU A 127 -12.50 -17.37 -7.60
C LEU A 127 -13.87 -16.69 -7.80
N PRO A 128 -14.87 -17.03 -6.97
CA PRO A 128 -16.16 -16.38 -7.04
C PRO A 128 -16.04 -14.89 -6.67
N THR A 129 -16.56 -14.02 -7.54
CA THR A 129 -16.62 -12.57 -7.33
C THR A 129 -18.02 -12.07 -7.64
N SER A 130 -18.40 -10.91 -7.09
CA SER A 130 -19.58 -10.21 -7.60
C SER A 130 -19.40 -9.87 -9.08
N ASN A 131 -20.49 -9.76 -9.82
CA ASN A 131 -20.47 -9.24 -11.19
C ASN A 131 -19.83 -7.84 -11.18
N TYR A 132 -18.99 -7.56 -12.17
CA TYR A 132 -18.31 -6.25 -12.28
C TYR A 132 -18.11 -5.86 -13.74
N ARG A 133 -18.03 -4.57 -13.99
CA ARG A 133 -17.58 -3.98 -15.25
C ARG A 133 -16.67 -2.81 -14.94
N PHE A 134 -15.75 -2.54 -15.85
CA PHE A 134 -14.91 -1.34 -15.82
C PHE A 134 -15.40 -0.37 -16.89
N ALA A 135 -15.37 0.90 -16.57
CA ALA A 135 -15.77 1.97 -17.46
C ALA A 135 -14.78 3.13 -17.35
N ALA A 136 -14.30 3.63 -18.48
CA ALA A 136 -13.43 4.80 -18.60
C ALA A 136 -14.15 5.99 -19.24
N THR A 137 -15.25 5.73 -19.96
CA THR A 137 -16.09 6.77 -20.60
C THR A 137 -17.50 6.73 -20.08
N ARG A 138 -18.29 7.77 -20.39
CA ARG A 138 -19.71 7.83 -20.02
C ARG A 138 -20.52 6.72 -20.70
N GLU A 139 -20.23 6.46 -21.96
CA GLU A 139 -20.91 5.43 -22.77
C GLU A 139 -20.66 4.03 -22.21
N GLU A 140 -19.41 3.73 -21.82
CA GLU A 140 -19.05 2.47 -21.18
C GLU A 140 -19.73 2.33 -19.81
N PHE A 141 -19.82 3.43 -19.06
CA PHE A 141 -20.52 3.43 -17.77
C PHE A 141 -22.01 3.13 -17.93
N ASP A 142 -22.67 3.79 -18.87
CA ASP A 142 -24.12 3.59 -19.13
C ASP A 142 -24.40 2.16 -19.61
N ALA A 143 -23.53 1.59 -20.42
CA ALA A 143 -23.60 0.19 -20.83
C ALA A 143 -23.41 -0.76 -19.65
N ALA A 144 -22.42 -0.49 -18.80
CA ALA A 144 -22.12 -1.28 -17.62
C ALA A 144 -23.28 -1.29 -16.61
N ILE A 145 -23.91 -0.13 -16.38
CA ILE A 145 -25.09 -0.03 -15.49
C ILE A 145 -26.28 -0.83 -16.04
N LYS A 146 -26.52 -0.79 -17.36
CA LYS A 146 -27.58 -1.59 -17.98
C LYS A 146 -27.34 -3.09 -17.83
N GLU A 147 -26.08 -3.53 -17.91
CA GLU A 147 -25.73 -4.93 -17.80
C GLU A 147 -25.73 -5.44 -16.36
N ILE A 148 -25.12 -4.70 -15.43
CA ILE A 148 -25.03 -5.07 -14.01
C ILE A 148 -26.40 -4.96 -13.33
N GLY A 149 -27.16 -3.93 -13.69
CA GLY A 149 -28.41 -3.59 -13.02
C GLY A 149 -28.22 -2.84 -11.70
N THR A 150 -29.35 -2.54 -11.07
CA THR A 150 -29.38 -1.90 -9.75
C THR A 150 -30.10 -2.79 -8.73
N PRO A 151 -29.73 -2.76 -7.44
CA PRO A 151 -28.71 -1.88 -6.85
C PRO A 151 -27.28 -2.30 -7.18
N CYS A 152 -26.40 -1.32 -7.39
CA CYS A 152 -24.98 -1.57 -7.62
C CYS A 152 -24.11 -0.54 -6.92
N VAL A 153 -22.79 -0.79 -6.85
CA VAL A 153 -21.82 0.12 -6.24
C VAL A 153 -20.78 0.54 -7.29
N VAL A 154 -20.69 1.83 -7.53
CA VAL A 154 -19.66 2.43 -8.36
C VAL A 154 -18.46 2.79 -7.49
N LYS A 155 -17.27 2.40 -7.92
CA LYS A 155 -16.03 2.62 -7.15
C LYS A 155 -14.91 3.12 -8.07
N PRO A 156 -14.08 4.09 -7.64
CA PRO A 156 -12.84 4.42 -8.34
C PRO A 156 -11.92 3.18 -8.43
N ILE A 157 -11.08 3.14 -9.46
CA ILE A 157 -10.09 2.05 -9.63
C ILE A 157 -9.15 1.98 -8.43
N MET A 158 -8.72 3.13 -7.90
CA MET A 158 -7.87 3.24 -6.72
C MET A 158 -8.55 4.14 -5.69
N SER A 159 -8.93 3.58 -4.57
CA SER A 159 -9.40 4.31 -3.39
C SER A 159 -9.46 3.37 -2.18
N SER A 160 -9.39 3.94 -0.99
CA SER A 160 -9.56 3.24 0.29
C SER A 160 -10.73 3.80 1.09
N SER A 161 -11.11 3.11 2.15
CA SER A 161 -12.09 3.57 3.15
C SER A 161 -13.40 4.10 2.57
N GLY A 162 -13.81 3.62 1.39
CA GLY A 162 -15.04 4.03 0.73
C GLY A 162 -15.00 5.40 0.04
N HIS A 163 -13.84 6.06 0.00
CA HIS A 163 -13.71 7.35 -0.69
C HIS A 163 -14.06 7.24 -2.16
N GLY A 164 -14.89 8.19 -2.64
CA GLY A 164 -15.31 8.27 -4.03
C GLY A 164 -16.23 7.14 -4.51
N GLN A 165 -16.73 6.28 -3.61
CA GLN A 165 -17.73 5.28 -4.00
C GLN A 165 -19.15 5.81 -3.86
N SER A 166 -20.04 5.30 -4.70
CA SER A 166 -21.47 5.63 -4.69
C SER A 166 -22.32 4.37 -4.78
N VAL A 167 -23.41 4.34 -4.05
CA VAL A 167 -24.43 3.27 -4.12
C VAL A 167 -25.55 3.74 -5.03
N CYS A 168 -25.74 3.08 -6.16
CA CYS A 168 -26.82 3.32 -7.11
C CYS A 168 -27.97 2.37 -6.78
N LYS A 169 -29.04 2.88 -6.20
CA LYS A 169 -30.23 2.06 -5.80
C LYS A 169 -31.22 1.87 -6.92
N THR A 170 -31.31 2.84 -7.83
CA THR A 170 -32.21 2.86 -8.97
C THR A 170 -31.45 3.27 -10.23
N PRO A 171 -31.90 2.87 -11.45
CA PRO A 171 -31.41 3.50 -12.67
C PRO A 171 -31.69 5.00 -12.62
N ALA A 172 -30.68 5.81 -13.04
CA ALA A 172 -30.86 7.27 -13.11
C ALA A 172 -31.70 7.65 -14.31
#